data_ec36c013dbd44be3babff754acadb8d6
#
_entry.id   ec36c013dbd44be3babff754acadb8d6
#
_cell.length_a   1.000
_cell.length_b   1.000
_cell.length_c   1.000
_cell.angle_alpha   90.00
_cell.angle_beta   90.00
_cell.angle_gamma   90.00
#
_symmetry.space_group_name_H-M   'P 1'
#
loop_
_entity.id
_entity.type
_entity.pdbx_description
1 polymer ?
#
loop_
_entity_poly.entity_id
_entity_poly.type
_entity_poly.pdbx_seq_one_letter_code
_entity_poly.pdbx_strand_id
1 'polypeptide(L)'
;MIMITKNMNPEGEGGLSWGGIAVSVYQAFSQGTVEIRSTDPNEDPNIEENMLSYERDMVRMRDGIQRLRAIGLSAPVGDISVSVQYGSSGRFLDQELVNDNLDTWITQECSDAQHASGTCRMGAANDPKAVVDPHCNVIGSTGLRVIDASIMPEVPRANKHLTTVMIAEKWQRLLGGNIDGGPRSDTCELTKRYPNQKV
;
A
#
# COMPACT_ATOMS: atom_id res chain seq x y z
N MET A 1 0.23 -9.79 2.55
CA MET A 1 -1.13 -9.69 3.15
C MET A 1 -2.10 -10.33 2.17
N ILE A 2 -3.07 -11.08 2.65
CA ILE A 2 -4.14 -11.65 1.84
C ILE A 2 -5.39 -10.82 2.11
N MET A 3 -6.02 -10.31 1.06
CA MET A 3 -7.29 -9.60 1.14
C MET A 3 -8.39 -10.48 0.54
N ILE A 4 -9.52 -10.55 1.22
CA ILE A 4 -10.73 -11.19 0.71
C ILE A 4 -11.73 -10.07 0.41
N THR A 5 -12.10 -9.93 -0.85
CA THR A 5 -13.10 -8.95 -1.27
C THR A 5 -14.43 -9.66 -1.49
N LYS A 6 -15.47 -9.04 -0.97
CA LYS A 6 -16.84 -9.54 -1.06
C LYS A 6 -17.51 -8.95 -2.29
N ASN A 7 -18.19 -9.83 -3.06
CA ASN A 7 -19.20 -9.49 -4.06
C ASN A 7 -18.95 -8.21 -4.87
N MET A 8 -18.23 -8.35 -5.98
CA MET A 8 -17.91 -7.25 -6.87
C MET A 8 -18.99 -6.99 -7.94
N ASN A 9 -19.98 -7.87 -8.07
CA ASN A 9 -21.14 -7.67 -8.93
C ASN A 9 -22.41 -8.30 -8.29
N PRO A 10 -23.16 -7.52 -7.49
CA PRO A 10 -24.37 -8.02 -6.82
C PRO A 10 -25.52 -8.36 -7.79
N GLU A 11 -25.48 -7.88 -9.02
CA GLU A 11 -26.53 -8.06 -10.03
C GLU A 11 -26.09 -8.96 -11.19
N GLY A 12 -25.11 -9.83 -10.97
CA GLY A 12 -24.60 -10.74 -12.00
C GLY A 12 -25.69 -11.60 -12.63
N GLU A 13 -25.64 -11.79 -13.96
CA GLU A 13 -26.54 -12.66 -14.69
C GLU A 13 -26.57 -14.07 -14.08
N GLY A 14 -27.76 -14.61 -13.85
CA GLY A 14 -27.95 -15.93 -13.27
C GLY A 14 -27.78 -16.00 -11.74
N GLY A 15 -27.75 -14.89 -11.01
CA GLY A 15 -27.63 -14.87 -9.56
C GLY A 15 -26.22 -15.21 -9.04
N LEU A 16 -25.23 -15.32 -9.92
CA LEU A 16 -23.83 -15.53 -9.55
C LEU A 16 -23.15 -14.19 -9.24
N SER A 17 -22.46 -14.15 -8.12
CA SER A 17 -21.66 -13.00 -7.73
C SER A 17 -20.17 -13.34 -7.76
N TRP A 18 -19.35 -12.35 -8.10
CA TRP A 18 -17.91 -12.48 -8.12
C TRP A 18 -17.32 -12.12 -6.77
N GLY A 19 -16.49 -12.97 -6.21
CA GLY A 19 -15.65 -12.70 -5.06
C GLY A 19 -14.19 -12.76 -5.48
N GLY A 20 -13.32 -12.02 -4.76
CA GLY A 20 -11.88 -12.04 -5.03
C GLY A 20 -11.08 -12.31 -3.76
N ILE A 21 -10.02 -13.10 -3.89
CA ILE A 21 -8.98 -13.24 -2.89
C ILE A 21 -7.70 -12.72 -3.55
N ALA A 22 -7.05 -11.75 -2.91
CA ALA A 22 -5.85 -11.12 -3.45
C ALA A 22 -4.68 -11.20 -2.48
N VAL A 23 -3.47 -11.20 -3.00
CA VAL A 23 -2.24 -11.02 -2.23
C VAL A 23 -1.62 -9.66 -2.54
N SER A 24 -1.13 -8.99 -1.51
CA SER A 24 -0.39 -7.74 -1.66
C SER A 24 0.95 -7.83 -0.95
N VAL A 25 2.00 -7.44 -1.63
CA VAL A 25 3.34 -7.27 -1.06
C VAL A 25 3.45 -5.86 -0.51
N TYR A 26 3.15 -5.69 0.78
CA TYR A 26 3.48 -4.46 1.50
C TYR A 26 4.97 -4.47 1.87
N GLN A 27 5.52 -3.29 2.17
CA GLN A 27 6.95 -3.09 2.36
C GLN A 27 7.73 -3.61 1.14
N ALA A 28 7.39 -3.07 -0.04
CA ALA A 28 8.13 -3.35 -1.25
C ALA A 28 9.58 -2.83 -1.13
N PHE A 29 10.52 -3.57 -1.70
CA PHE A 29 11.91 -3.16 -1.84
C PHE A 29 12.19 -2.55 -3.21
N SER A 30 11.35 -2.84 -4.20
CA SER A 30 11.36 -2.20 -5.51
C SER A 30 11.10 -0.71 -5.36
N GLN A 31 11.81 0.10 -6.14
CA GLN A 31 11.70 1.55 -6.13
C GLN A 31 11.50 2.07 -7.54
N GLY A 32 10.56 2.97 -7.68
CA GLY A 32 10.27 3.69 -8.90
C GLY A 32 10.70 5.16 -8.82
N THR A 33 10.33 5.93 -9.81
CA THR A 33 10.60 7.36 -9.91
C THR A 33 9.33 8.16 -10.23
N VAL A 34 9.31 9.41 -9.77
CA VAL A 34 8.34 10.42 -10.18
C VAL A 34 9.12 11.63 -10.65
N GLU A 35 8.95 12.00 -11.92
CA GLU A 35 9.73 13.05 -12.57
C GLU A 35 8.81 14.07 -13.22
N ILE A 36 9.11 15.37 -13.01
CA ILE A 36 8.41 16.48 -13.65
C ILE A 36 8.83 16.51 -15.13
N ARG A 37 7.85 16.55 -16.04
CA ARG A 37 8.11 16.61 -17.50
C ARG A 37 8.34 18.01 -18.02
N SER A 38 7.66 18.98 -17.44
CA SER A 38 7.73 20.38 -17.88
C SER A 38 7.45 21.35 -16.75
N THR A 39 7.43 22.65 -17.07
CA THR A 39 7.04 23.72 -16.14
C THR A 39 5.54 24.00 -16.15
N ASP A 40 4.75 23.33 -16.98
CA ASP A 40 3.29 23.43 -16.98
C ASP A 40 2.72 22.58 -15.81
N PRO A 41 2.08 23.21 -14.81
CA PRO A 41 1.52 22.48 -13.68
C PRO A 41 0.32 21.58 -14.02
N ASN A 42 -0.22 21.69 -15.25
CA ASN A 42 -1.32 20.82 -15.71
C ASN A 42 -0.83 19.58 -16.45
N GLU A 43 0.47 19.48 -16.71
CA GLU A 43 1.05 18.29 -17.31
C GLU A 43 1.37 17.26 -16.21
N ASP A 44 0.83 16.05 -16.38
CA ASP A 44 1.08 14.96 -15.42
C ASP A 44 2.57 14.57 -15.40
N PRO A 45 3.13 14.28 -14.21
CA PRO A 45 4.51 13.82 -14.10
C PRO A 45 4.70 12.46 -14.78
N ASN A 46 5.94 12.14 -15.12
CA ASN A 46 6.30 10.77 -15.48
C ASN A 46 6.40 9.92 -14.21
N ILE A 47 5.62 8.84 -14.16
CA ILE A 47 5.60 7.92 -13.02
C ILE A 47 6.04 6.55 -13.51
N GLU A 48 7.15 6.07 -12.99
CA GLU A 48 7.63 4.71 -13.19
C GLU A 48 7.59 3.97 -11.86
N GLU A 49 6.64 3.07 -11.69
CA GLU A 49 6.46 2.33 -10.43
C GLU A 49 7.54 1.27 -10.23
N ASN A 50 8.08 0.72 -11.32
CA ASN A 50 9.14 -0.28 -11.33
C ASN A 50 8.87 -1.47 -10.39
N MET A 51 7.58 -1.87 -10.32
CA MET A 51 7.12 -2.94 -9.45
C MET A 51 7.84 -4.25 -9.73
N LEU A 52 8.10 -5.03 -8.67
CA LEU A 52 8.74 -6.35 -8.72
C LEU A 52 10.16 -6.36 -9.32
N SER A 53 10.78 -5.21 -9.51
CA SER A 53 12.16 -5.11 -10.02
C SER A 53 13.21 -5.65 -9.05
N TYR A 54 12.87 -5.73 -7.77
CA TYR A 54 13.72 -6.33 -6.74
C TYR A 54 13.32 -7.78 -6.50
N GLU A 55 14.22 -8.72 -6.73
CA GLU A 55 13.94 -10.18 -6.68
C GLU A 55 13.23 -10.62 -5.40
N ARG A 56 13.52 -10.00 -4.27
CA ARG A 56 12.85 -10.30 -3.00
C ARG A 56 11.34 -10.07 -3.03
N ASP A 57 10.88 -9.07 -3.79
CA ASP A 57 9.45 -8.79 -3.93
C ASP A 57 8.78 -9.85 -4.81
N MET A 58 9.45 -10.28 -5.87
CA MET A 58 8.98 -11.37 -6.72
C MET A 58 8.90 -12.69 -5.95
N VAL A 59 9.93 -13.05 -5.16
CA VAL A 59 9.91 -14.25 -4.31
C VAL A 59 8.73 -14.22 -3.34
N ARG A 60 8.45 -13.08 -2.71
CA ARG A 60 7.32 -12.92 -1.77
C ARG A 60 5.98 -13.01 -2.49
N MET A 61 5.89 -12.48 -3.72
CA MET A 61 4.69 -12.56 -4.52
C MET A 61 4.42 -14.01 -4.95
N ARG A 62 5.43 -14.74 -5.42
CA ARG A 62 5.32 -16.18 -5.75
C ARG A 62 4.80 -17.00 -4.56
N ASP A 63 5.40 -16.84 -3.36
CA ASP A 63 4.93 -17.52 -2.14
C ASP A 63 3.48 -17.13 -1.82
N GLY A 64 3.14 -15.85 -1.95
CA GLY A 64 1.79 -15.37 -1.73
C GLY A 64 0.75 -15.99 -2.68
N ILE A 65 1.06 -16.09 -3.97
CA ILE A 65 0.19 -16.72 -4.97
C ILE A 65 0.03 -18.22 -4.71
N GLN A 66 1.11 -18.92 -4.34
CA GLN A 66 1.01 -20.35 -3.99
C GLN A 66 0.08 -20.59 -2.78
N ARG A 67 0.15 -19.72 -1.78
CA ARG A 67 -0.77 -19.77 -0.63
C ARG A 67 -2.20 -19.45 -1.03
N LEU A 68 -2.42 -18.46 -1.90
CA LEU A 68 -3.75 -18.16 -2.44
C LEU A 68 -4.33 -19.35 -3.20
N ARG A 69 -3.51 -20.00 -4.02
CA ARG A 69 -3.91 -21.21 -4.74
C ARG A 69 -4.37 -22.29 -3.78
N ALA A 70 -3.61 -22.55 -2.72
CA ALA A 70 -3.98 -23.54 -1.71
C ALA A 70 -5.31 -23.19 -1.01
N ILE A 71 -5.54 -21.90 -0.71
CA ILE A 71 -6.81 -21.44 -0.16
C ILE A 71 -7.95 -21.61 -1.16
N GLY A 72 -7.76 -21.17 -2.41
CA GLY A 72 -8.77 -21.28 -3.47
C GLY A 72 -9.20 -22.72 -3.79
N LEU A 73 -8.30 -23.67 -3.65
CA LEU A 73 -8.57 -25.11 -3.85
C LEU A 73 -9.06 -25.82 -2.58
N SER A 74 -9.21 -25.11 -1.46
CA SER A 74 -9.70 -25.71 -0.22
C SER A 74 -11.21 -25.98 -0.26
N ALA A 75 -11.66 -27.01 0.46
CA ALA A 75 -13.07 -27.38 0.53
C ALA A 75 -14.00 -26.20 0.93
N PRO A 76 -13.68 -25.36 1.95
CA PRO A 76 -14.54 -24.23 2.29
C PRO A 76 -14.76 -23.22 1.16
N VAL A 77 -13.79 -23.05 0.25
CA VAL A 77 -13.95 -22.20 -0.92
C VAL A 77 -14.72 -22.94 -2.02
N GLY A 78 -14.43 -24.23 -2.24
CA GLY A 78 -15.16 -25.07 -3.18
C GLY A 78 -16.65 -25.18 -2.87
N ASP A 79 -17.02 -25.23 -1.59
CA ASP A 79 -18.42 -25.35 -1.14
C ASP A 79 -19.27 -24.10 -1.45
N ILE A 80 -18.63 -22.95 -1.61
CA ILE A 80 -19.31 -21.64 -1.86
C ILE A 80 -19.05 -21.07 -3.24
N SER A 81 -18.26 -21.73 -4.08
CA SER A 81 -17.87 -21.25 -5.41
C SER A 81 -18.21 -22.26 -6.49
N VAL A 82 -18.64 -21.77 -7.65
CA VAL A 82 -18.85 -22.60 -8.85
C VAL A 82 -17.51 -22.90 -9.53
N SER A 83 -16.61 -21.94 -9.53
CA SER A 83 -15.25 -22.06 -10.07
C SER A 83 -14.32 -21.06 -9.44
N VAL A 84 -13.03 -21.37 -9.41
CA VAL A 84 -11.97 -20.44 -8.98
C VAL A 84 -10.95 -20.30 -10.10
N GLN A 85 -10.61 -19.07 -10.43
CA GLN A 85 -9.73 -18.72 -11.55
C GLN A 85 -8.59 -17.79 -11.11
N TYR A 86 -7.51 -17.75 -11.88
CA TYR A 86 -6.43 -16.76 -11.77
C TYR A 86 -6.85 -15.44 -12.43
N GLY A 87 -7.17 -14.43 -11.62
CA GLY A 87 -7.52 -13.10 -12.12
C GLY A 87 -8.59 -13.14 -13.21
N SER A 88 -8.43 -12.32 -14.24
CA SER A 88 -9.29 -12.24 -15.41
C SER A 88 -8.88 -13.20 -16.55
N SER A 89 -7.86 -14.01 -16.34
CA SER A 89 -7.24 -14.84 -17.39
C SER A 89 -8.11 -15.96 -17.95
N GLY A 90 -9.24 -16.29 -17.29
CA GLY A 90 -10.07 -17.46 -17.60
C GLY A 90 -9.39 -18.81 -17.30
N ARG A 91 -8.19 -18.81 -16.73
CA ARG A 91 -7.45 -20.01 -16.37
C ARG A 91 -7.90 -20.49 -15.00
N PHE A 92 -8.36 -21.75 -14.92
CA PHE A 92 -8.79 -22.33 -13.67
C PHE A 92 -7.62 -22.60 -12.72
N LEU A 93 -7.90 -22.55 -11.42
CA LEU A 93 -6.90 -22.63 -10.36
C LEU A 93 -6.27 -24.02 -10.21
N ASP A 94 -6.95 -25.08 -10.68
CA ASP A 94 -6.43 -26.45 -10.75
C ASP A 94 -5.31 -26.61 -11.81
N GLN A 95 -5.30 -25.72 -12.82
CA GLN A 95 -4.24 -25.65 -13.81
C GLN A 95 -3.01 -24.98 -13.19
N GLU A 96 -1.94 -25.74 -13.03
CA GLU A 96 -0.72 -25.21 -12.41
C GLU A 96 -0.02 -24.18 -13.31
N LEU A 97 0.27 -23.02 -12.74
CA LEU A 97 1.22 -22.08 -13.34
C LEU A 97 2.63 -22.50 -12.88
N VAL A 98 3.41 -23.03 -13.79
CA VAL A 98 4.76 -23.55 -13.52
C VAL A 98 5.79 -22.46 -13.79
N ASN A 99 6.65 -22.19 -12.83
CA ASN A 99 7.86 -21.35 -12.88
C ASN A 99 7.79 -20.12 -13.80
N ASP A 100 8.36 -20.15 -15.01
CA ASP A 100 8.44 -19.01 -15.93
C ASP A 100 7.06 -18.44 -16.33
N ASN A 101 6.05 -19.30 -16.38
CA ASN A 101 4.67 -18.86 -16.63
C ASN A 101 4.06 -18.14 -15.43
N LEU A 102 4.45 -18.50 -14.19
CA LEU A 102 3.97 -17.83 -12.98
C LEU A 102 4.53 -16.41 -12.90
N ASP A 103 5.81 -16.21 -13.13
CA ASP A 103 6.44 -14.88 -13.10
C ASP A 103 5.89 -13.97 -14.19
N THR A 104 5.73 -14.48 -15.39
CA THR A 104 5.12 -13.75 -16.50
C THR A 104 3.70 -13.33 -16.16
N TRP A 105 2.90 -14.27 -15.61
CA TRP A 105 1.54 -13.97 -15.18
C TRP A 105 1.51 -12.94 -14.04
N ILE A 106 2.37 -13.08 -13.01
CA ILE A 106 2.47 -12.12 -11.92
C ILE A 106 2.77 -10.71 -12.46
N THR A 107 3.74 -10.61 -13.38
CA THR A 107 4.13 -9.31 -13.96
C THR A 107 3.01 -8.68 -14.78
N GLN A 108 2.20 -9.48 -15.46
CA GLN A 108 1.08 -9.00 -16.28
C GLN A 108 -0.14 -8.58 -15.44
N GLU A 109 -0.42 -9.29 -14.35
CA GLU A 109 -1.61 -9.09 -13.50
C GLU A 109 -1.32 -8.21 -12.27
N CYS A 110 -0.04 -7.93 -11.98
CA CYS A 110 0.34 -7.06 -10.88
C CYS A 110 -0.10 -5.63 -11.16
N SER A 111 -0.73 -5.03 -10.17
CA SER A 111 -1.16 -3.63 -10.23
C SER A 111 -0.83 -2.90 -8.94
N ASP A 112 -0.78 -1.58 -9.03
CA ASP A 112 -0.63 -0.72 -7.86
C ASP A 112 -1.82 -0.86 -6.90
N ALA A 113 -1.51 -0.93 -5.61
CA ALA A 113 -2.49 -0.92 -4.53
C ALA A 113 -2.78 0.50 -4.01
N GLN A 114 -2.39 1.54 -4.75
CA GLN A 114 -2.55 2.96 -4.42
C GLN A 114 -1.86 3.36 -3.09
N HIS A 115 -0.71 2.75 -2.85
CA HIS A 115 0.07 2.96 -1.62
C HIS A 115 1.48 3.49 -1.89
N ALA A 116 1.68 4.30 -2.94
CA ALA A 116 2.94 4.98 -3.19
C ALA A 116 3.38 5.82 -1.98
N SER A 117 4.67 5.85 -1.69
CA SER A 117 5.28 6.60 -0.59
C SER A 117 6.76 6.83 -0.86
N GLY A 118 7.38 7.73 -0.09
CA GLY A 118 8.83 7.94 -0.17
C GLY A 118 9.30 8.93 -1.22
N THR A 119 8.43 9.60 -1.98
CA THR A 119 8.82 10.61 -2.98
C THR A 119 9.43 11.88 -2.38
N CYS A 120 9.11 12.18 -1.10
CA CYS A 120 9.76 13.23 -0.29
C CYS A 120 10.44 12.62 0.94
N ARG A 121 11.18 11.54 0.73
CA ARG A 121 11.74 10.68 1.76
C ARG A 121 12.44 11.47 2.87
N MET A 122 12.13 11.16 4.12
CA MET A 122 12.82 11.68 5.30
C MET A 122 14.16 11.00 5.47
N GLY A 123 15.17 11.79 5.84
CA GLY A 123 16.51 11.28 6.15
C GLY A 123 17.40 12.32 6.82
N ALA A 124 18.65 11.93 7.07
CA ALA A 124 19.65 12.86 7.59
C ALA A 124 20.06 13.87 6.52
N ALA A 125 20.51 15.05 6.93
CA ALA A 125 20.91 16.12 6.01
C ALA A 125 22.06 15.74 5.05
N ASN A 126 22.84 14.73 5.39
CA ASN A 126 23.92 14.19 4.55
C ASN A 126 23.49 12.97 3.72
N ASP A 127 22.24 12.53 3.80
CA ASP A 127 21.68 11.48 2.93
C ASP A 127 21.29 12.11 1.58
N PRO A 128 21.97 11.76 0.47
CA PRO A 128 21.68 12.33 -0.84
C PRO A 128 20.27 11.99 -1.37
N LYS A 129 19.59 11.02 -0.76
CA LYS A 129 18.22 10.62 -1.10
C LYS A 129 17.18 11.30 -0.20
N ALA A 130 17.58 12.04 0.83
CA ALA A 130 16.63 12.71 1.70
C ALA A 130 16.12 13.99 1.04
N VAL A 131 14.80 14.19 1.09
CA VAL A 131 14.13 15.43 0.66
C VAL A 131 13.73 16.26 1.86
N VAL A 132 13.33 15.61 2.96
CA VAL A 132 13.00 16.30 4.21
C VAL A 132 13.89 15.80 5.37
N ASP A 133 14.14 16.69 6.30
CA ASP A 133 14.82 16.38 7.55
C ASP A 133 13.89 15.66 8.56
N PRO A 134 14.38 15.20 9.74
CA PRO A 134 13.53 14.58 10.77
C PRO A 134 12.45 15.51 11.35
N HIS A 135 12.48 16.80 11.04
CA HIS A 135 11.47 17.79 11.39
C HIS A 135 10.54 18.11 10.22
N CYS A 136 10.54 17.27 9.17
CA CYS A 136 9.74 17.43 7.96
C CYS A 136 10.03 18.73 7.18
N ASN A 137 11.10 19.47 7.48
CA ASN A 137 11.51 20.62 6.68
C ASN A 137 12.15 20.14 5.37
N VAL A 138 11.80 20.78 4.27
CA VAL A 138 12.45 20.50 2.98
C VAL A 138 13.90 20.99 3.03
N ILE A 139 14.83 20.06 2.81
CA ILE A 139 16.28 20.35 2.84
C ILE A 139 16.61 21.35 1.75
N GLY A 140 17.37 22.39 2.09
CA GLY A 140 17.74 23.48 1.19
C GLY A 140 16.66 24.58 1.02
N SER A 141 15.53 24.48 1.71
CA SER A 141 14.46 25.49 1.70
C SER A 141 14.20 26.05 3.10
N THR A 142 13.58 27.22 3.18
CA THR A 142 13.18 27.84 4.44
C THR A 142 11.66 27.95 4.51
N GLY A 143 11.06 27.52 5.63
CA GLY A 143 9.63 27.69 5.88
C GLY A 143 8.73 26.70 5.11
N LEU A 144 9.29 25.69 4.43
CA LEU A 144 8.56 24.68 3.69
C LEU A 144 8.67 23.32 4.39
N ARG A 145 7.53 22.63 4.52
CA ARG A 145 7.45 21.25 5.06
C ARG A 145 6.61 20.37 4.19
N VAL A 146 6.91 19.07 4.23
CA VAL A 146 6.06 18.00 3.67
C VAL A 146 5.68 17.06 4.82
N ILE A 147 4.36 16.82 5.00
CA ILE A 147 3.79 16.08 6.14
C ILE A 147 2.70 15.14 5.63
N ASP A 148 3.09 14.14 4.86
CA ASP A 148 2.20 13.13 4.30
C ASP A 148 2.93 11.79 4.10
N ALA A 149 2.34 10.85 3.37
CA ALA A 149 2.93 9.54 3.13
C ALA A 149 4.24 9.59 2.34
N SER A 150 4.52 10.67 1.61
CA SER A 150 5.73 10.81 0.81
C SER A 150 7.01 10.91 1.65
N ILE A 151 6.89 11.33 2.93
CA ILE A 151 8.05 11.39 3.83
C ILE A 151 8.50 10.04 4.35
N MET A 152 7.72 8.98 4.20
CA MET A 152 8.07 7.65 4.73
C MET A 152 9.35 7.14 4.07
N PRO A 153 10.42 6.81 4.84
CA PRO A 153 11.66 6.30 4.26
C PRO A 153 11.52 4.89 3.70
N GLU A 154 10.54 4.13 4.20
CA GLU A 154 10.18 2.79 3.74
C GLU A 154 8.66 2.61 3.77
N VAL A 155 8.14 1.78 2.87
CA VAL A 155 6.72 1.43 2.86
C VAL A 155 6.40 0.53 4.06
N PRO A 156 5.39 0.85 4.88
CA PRO A 156 5.00 0.01 6.01
C PRO A 156 4.44 -1.35 5.55
N ARG A 157 4.42 -2.33 6.46
CA ARG A 157 3.94 -3.70 6.19
C ARG A 157 2.42 -3.86 6.09
N ALA A 158 1.70 -2.77 6.12
CA ALA A 158 0.24 -2.75 6.07
C ALA A 158 -0.23 -1.52 5.30
N ASN A 159 -1.56 -1.41 5.11
CA ASN A 159 -2.18 -0.20 4.59
C ASN A 159 -1.68 1.03 5.36
N LYS A 160 -1.19 2.03 4.65
CA LYS A 160 -0.51 3.19 5.23
C LYS A 160 -1.44 4.27 5.78
N HIS A 161 -2.76 4.14 5.63
CA HIS A 161 -3.71 5.19 6.03
C HIS A 161 -3.50 5.63 7.49
N LEU A 162 -3.51 4.68 8.43
CA LEU A 162 -3.32 5.00 9.85
C LEU A 162 -1.96 5.64 10.14
N THR A 163 -0.90 5.18 9.48
CA THR A 163 0.44 5.76 9.61
C THR A 163 0.47 7.19 9.10
N THR A 164 -0.20 7.48 7.98
CA THR A 164 -0.30 8.83 7.41
C THR A 164 -1.06 9.76 8.33
N VAL A 165 -2.21 9.31 8.86
CA VAL A 165 -2.99 10.08 9.85
C VAL A 165 -2.15 10.35 11.09
N MET A 166 -1.45 9.36 11.62
CA MET A 166 -0.55 9.52 12.79
C MET A 166 0.54 10.57 12.53
N ILE A 167 1.16 10.56 11.34
CA ILE A 167 2.14 11.58 10.93
C ILE A 167 1.51 12.97 10.95
N ALA A 168 0.36 13.15 10.31
CA ALA A 168 -0.34 14.43 10.24
C ALA A 168 -0.74 14.94 11.63
N GLU A 169 -1.35 14.11 12.46
CA GLU A 169 -1.75 14.41 13.83
C GLU A 169 -0.56 14.84 14.70
N LYS A 170 0.55 14.10 14.64
CA LYS A 170 1.76 14.42 15.39
C LYS A 170 2.26 15.81 15.02
N TRP A 171 2.36 16.11 13.73
CA TRP A 171 2.91 17.38 13.27
C TRP A 171 1.96 18.55 13.49
N GLN A 172 0.66 18.34 13.36
CA GLN A 172 -0.32 19.35 13.71
C GLN A 172 -0.17 19.81 15.17
N ARG A 173 -0.02 18.87 16.10
CA ARG A 173 0.22 19.19 17.53
C ARG A 173 1.51 19.95 17.73
N LEU A 174 2.60 19.56 17.07
CA LEU A 174 3.90 20.21 17.18
C LEU A 174 3.92 21.63 16.59
N LEU A 175 3.16 21.89 15.52
CA LEU A 175 3.04 23.18 14.87
C LEU A 175 2.03 24.12 15.55
N GLY A 176 1.38 23.68 16.63
CA GLY A 176 0.47 24.51 17.41
C GLY A 176 -0.95 24.60 16.88
N GLY A 177 -1.33 23.75 15.92
CA GLY A 177 -2.70 23.67 15.42
C GLY A 177 -3.62 22.95 16.38
N ASN A 178 -4.77 23.56 16.73
CA ASN A 178 -5.91 22.87 17.33
C ASN A 178 -6.88 22.51 16.22
N ILE A 179 -7.22 21.23 16.08
CA ILE A 179 -8.25 20.80 15.12
C ILE A 179 -9.62 21.34 15.53
N ASP A 180 -9.88 21.51 16.82
CA ASP A 180 -11.21 21.82 17.37
C ASP A 180 -11.32 23.21 18.03
N GLY A 181 -10.33 24.10 17.90
CA GLY A 181 -10.37 25.46 18.50
C GLY A 181 -10.49 25.48 20.04
N GLY A 182 -10.39 24.31 20.71
CA GLY A 182 -10.47 24.17 22.16
C GLY A 182 -9.09 24.19 22.85
N PRO A 183 -9.01 24.42 24.17
CA PRO A 183 -7.77 24.34 24.91
C PRO A 183 -7.15 22.95 24.79
N ARG A 184 -5.82 22.87 24.61
CA ARG A 184 -5.08 21.60 24.58
C ARG A 184 -5.42 20.78 25.82
N SER A 185 -6.08 19.66 25.68
CA SER A 185 -6.04 18.62 26.69
C SER A 185 -4.76 17.81 26.48
N ASP A 186 -3.84 17.88 27.42
CA ASP A 186 -2.56 17.14 27.40
C ASP A 186 -2.71 15.62 27.52
N THR A 187 -3.94 15.14 27.46
CA THR A 187 -4.27 13.71 27.56
C THR A 187 -4.88 13.21 26.27
N CYS A 188 -4.20 12.27 25.63
CA CYS A 188 -4.74 11.53 24.48
C CYS A 188 -6.09 10.90 24.89
N GLU A 189 -7.20 11.26 24.19
CA GLU A 189 -8.54 10.70 24.49
C GLU A 189 -8.60 9.17 24.34
N LEU A 190 -7.64 8.57 23.61
CA LEU A 190 -7.53 7.12 23.50
C LEU A 190 -7.30 6.43 24.86
N THR A 191 -6.60 7.08 25.79
CA THR A 191 -6.39 6.54 27.13
C THR A 191 -7.65 6.59 27.99
N LYS A 192 -8.61 7.46 27.68
CA LYS A 192 -9.91 7.52 28.35
C LYS A 192 -10.89 6.46 27.84
N ARG A 193 -10.80 6.07 26.56
CA ARG A 193 -11.67 5.04 25.97
C ARG A 193 -11.24 3.61 26.30
N TYR A 194 -9.95 3.40 26.58
CA TYR A 194 -9.39 2.07 26.86
C TYR A 194 -8.43 2.10 28.07
N PRO A 195 -8.93 2.35 29.28
CA PRO A 195 -8.09 2.58 30.47
C PRO A 195 -7.25 1.36 30.92
N ASN A 196 -7.50 0.18 30.36
CA ASN A 196 -6.84 -1.07 30.76
C ASN A 196 -5.88 -1.66 29.72
N GLN A 197 -5.58 -0.96 28.61
CA GLN A 197 -4.55 -1.41 27.68
C GLN A 197 -3.22 -0.73 28.04
N LYS A 198 -2.32 -1.48 28.67
CA LYS A 198 -0.91 -1.09 28.79
C LYS A 198 -0.28 -1.21 27.40
N VAL A 199 0.21 -0.11 26.87
CA VAL A 199 1.06 -0.04 25.67
C VAL A 199 2.45 -0.54 26.04
#